data_f1b363e1189015eb6015577cd43a3913
#
_entry.id   f1b363e1189015eb6015577cd43a3913
#
_cell.length_a   1.000
_cell.length_b   1.000
_cell.length_c   1.000
_cell.angle_alpha   90.00
_cell.angle_beta   90.00
_cell.angle_gamma   90.00
#
_symmetry.space_group_name_H-M   'P 1'
#
loop_
_entity.id
_entity.type
_entity.pdbx_description
1 polymer ?
#
loop_
_entity_poly.entity_id
_entity_poly.type
_entity_poly.pdbx_seq_one_letter_code
_entity_poly.pdbx_strand_id
1 'polypeptide(L)'
;MFDHTMFDKKPNRPRSGGCSTAILIIVLLLVALIISSCSAADTASYNLSKRADAFQVTRRIIFYNGITGDYMLQVEGLCSIGNSDIAGEISITCKVGPEQYKKHYLGLSDNVTYFVEQIDSISLDPYHYLVIFRPSVIIPDIELDIP
;
A
#
# COMPACT_ATOMS: atom_id res chain seq x y z
N MET A 1 -2.26 28.83 -88.10
CA MET A 1 -3.19 29.37 -87.17
C MET A 1 -3.93 28.19 -86.58
N PHE A 2 -3.28 27.50 -85.58
CA PHE A 2 -3.81 26.32 -84.89
C PHE A 2 -3.65 26.51 -83.42
N ASP A 3 -4.78 26.60 -82.77
CA ASP A 3 -4.92 26.73 -81.32
C ASP A 3 -4.98 25.34 -80.72
N HIS A 4 -4.03 25.00 -79.88
CA HIS A 4 -3.99 23.75 -79.05
C HIS A 4 -4.09 24.09 -77.62
N THR A 5 -5.32 24.24 -77.14
CA THR A 5 -5.59 24.20 -75.71
C THR A 5 -5.59 22.75 -75.20
N MET A 6 -4.46 22.30 -74.62
CA MET A 6 -4.38 21.03 -73.88
C MET A 6 -5.05 21.17 -72.53
N PHE A 7 -6.11 20.40 -72.34
CA PHE A 7 -6.79 20.18 -71.08
C PHE A 7 -5.88 19.40 -70.17
N ASP A 8 -5.31 20.04 -69.10
CA ASP A 8 -4.61 19.38 -68.03
C ASP A 8 -5.63 18.86 -67.00
N LYS A 9 -5.95 17.57 -67.11
CA LYS A 9 -6.84 16.84 -66.16
C LYS A 9 -6.07 16.38 -64.99
N LYS A 10 -6.08 17.17 -63.90
CA LYS A 10 -5.49 16.85 -62.58
C LYS A 10 -6.12 15.58 -62.01
N PRO A 11 -5.34 14.54 -61.63
CA PRO A 11 -5.91 13.31 -61.05
C PRO A 11 -6.43 13.55 -59.66
N ASN A 12 -7.70 13.24 -59.44
CA ASN A 12 -8.33 13.19 -58.13
C ASN A 12 -7.65 12.10 -57.26
N ARG A 13 -6.91 12.50 -56.22
CA ARG A 13 -6.44 11.59 -55.20
C ARG A 13 -7.61 11.23 -54.28
N PRO A 14 -7.88 9.94 -54.05
CA PRO A 14 -8.87 9.54 -53.04
C PRO A 14 -8.42 9.94 -51.65
N ARG A 15 -9.21 10.72 -50.94
CA ARG A 15 -9.08 11.01 -49.53
C ARG A 15 -9.46 9.75 -48.72
N SER A 16 -8.54 8.80 -48.55
CA SER A 16 -8.71 7.66 -47.67
C SER A 16 -8.03 7.95 -46.31
N GLY A 17 -8.48 8.97 -45.60
CA GLY A 17 -7.88 9.34 -44.31
C GLY A 17 -8.83 9.41 -43.11
N GLY A 18 -10.14 9.35 -43.34
CA GLY A 18 -11.10 9.63 -42.25
C GLY A 18 -11.33 8.47 -41.28
N CYS A 19 -11.25 7.23 -41.74
CA CYS A 19 -11.56 6.09 -40.88
C CYS A 19 -10.36 5.69 -39.98
N SER A 20 -9.15 5.79 -40.51
CA SER A 20 -7.93 5.42 -39.76
C SER A 20 -7.63 6.40 -38.63
N THR A 21 -7.83 7.71 -38.84
CA THR A 21 -7.63 8.74 -37.82
C THR A 21 -8.69 8.65 -36.71
N ALA A 22 -9.94 8.34 -37.05
CA ALA A 22 -10.99 8.15 -36.05
C ALA A 22 -10.71 6.94 -35.13
N ILE A 23 -10.27 5.82 -35.69
CA ILE A 23 -9.88 4.62 -34.91
C ILE A 23 -8.71 4.95 -34.02
N LEU A 24 -7.70 5.67 -34.46
CA LEU A 24 -6.53 6.06 -33.70
C LEU A 24 -6.89 6.96 -32.52
N ILE A 25 -7.82 7.89 -32.70
CA ILE A 25 -8.34 8.74 -31.62
C ILE A 25 -9.12 7.92 -30.59
N ILE A 26 -9.95 6.98 -31.03
CA ILE A 26 -10.71 6.11 -30.11
C ILE A 26 -9.76 5.24 -29.28
N VAL A 27 -8.74 4.67 -29.89
CA VAL A 27 -7.72 3.86 -29.17
C VAL A 27 -6.97 4.72 -28.17
N LEU A 28 -6.55 5.94 -28.51
CA LEU A 28 -5.91 6.87 -27.60
C LEU A 28 -6.80 7.25 -26.41
N LEU A 29 -8.09 7.48 -26.64
CA LEU A 29 -9.05 7.76 -25.58
C LEU A 29 -9.25 6.58 -24.64
N LEU A 30 -9.33 5.36 -25.17
CA LEU A 30 -9.44 4.14 -24.36
C LEU A 30 -8.17 3.90 -23.51
N VAL A 31 -6.99 4.11 -24.08
CA VAL A 31 -5.72 4.01 -23.35
C VAL A 31 -5.64 5.06 -22.22
N ALA A 32 -6.06 6.30 -22.49
CA ALA A 32 -6.10 7.36 -21.50
C ALA A 32 -7.04 7.04 -20.31
N LEU A 33 -8.20 6.42 -20.59
CA LEU A 33 -9.14 5.99 -19.55
C LEU A 33 -8.56 4.87 -18.65
N ILE A 34 -7.81 3.93 -19.24
CA ILE A 34 -7.18 2.83 -18.49
C ILE A 34 -6.06 3.36 -17.58
N ILE A 35 -5.25 4.31 -18.06
CA ILE A 35 -4.17 4.92 -17.28
C ILE A 35 -4.73 5.74 -16.10
N SER A 36 -5.86 6.42 -16.27
CA SER A 36 -6.48 7.23 -15.22
C SER A 36 -7.00 6.42 -14.04
N SER A 37 -7.41 5.17 -14.24
CA SER A 37 -7.96 4.33 -13.16
C SER A 37 -6.90 3.76 -12.21
N CYS A 38 -5.68 3.50 -12.68
CA CYS A 38 -4.57 3.03 -11.82
C CYS A 38 -4.07 4.10 -10.84
N SER A 39 -4.07 5.38 -11.23
CA SER A 39 -3.50 6.45 -10.40
C SER A 39 -4.33 6.78 -9.15
N ALA A 40 -5.64 6.52 -9.15
CA ALA A 40 -6.51 6.82 -8.01
C ALA A 40 -6.27 5.86 -6.83
N ALA A 41 -6.08 4.57 -7.10
CA ALA A 41 -5.78 3.57 -6.08
C ALA A 41 -4.39 3.81 -5.45
N ASP A 42 -3.39 4.10 -6.27
CA ASP A 42 -2.03 4.39 -5.80
C ASP A 42 -1.99 5.67 -4.95
N THR A 43 -2.72 6.70 -5.37
CA THR A 43 -2.84 7.95 -4.59
C THR A 43 -3.52 7.71 -3.25
N ALA A 44 -4.60 6.94 -3.23
CA ALA A 44 -5.30 6.59 -2.00
C ALA A 44 -4.40 5.78 -1.05
N SER A 45 -3.71 4.76 -1.56
CA SER A 45 -2.76 3.95 -0.79
C SER A 45 -1.63 4.78 -0.22
N TYR A 46 -1.03 5.65 -1.02
CA TYR A 46 0.04 6.55 -0.58
C TYR A 46 -0.42 7.53 0.51
N ASN A 47 -1.57 8.17 0.32
CA ASN A 47 -2.13 9.09 1.31
C ASN A 47 -2.46 8.38 2.62
N LEU A 48 -2.97 7.16 2.54
CA LEU A 48 -3.27 6.34 3.71
C LEU A 48 -2.00 5.98 4.48
N SER A 49 -0.95 5.56 3.78
CA SER A 49 0.36 5.28 4.39
C SER A 49 0.94 6.51 5.07
N LYS A 50 0.89 7.68 4.42
CA LYS A 50 1.35 8.95 5.02
C LYS A 50 0.58 9.32 6.28
N ARG A 51 -0.75 9.14 6.30
CA ARG A 51 -1.56 9.41 7.48
C ARG A 51 -1.22 8.48 8.64
N ALA A 52 -0.92 7.23 8.35
CA ALA A 52 -0.47 6.28 9.35
C ALA A 52 0.92 6.62 9.90
N ASP A 53 1.84 7.03 9.05
CA ASP A 53 3.18 7.49 9.47
C ASP A 53 3.14 8.81 10.25
N ALA A 54 2.11 9.61 10.04
CA ALA A 54 1.80 10.80 10.84
C ALA A 54 1.01 10.48 12.13
N PHE A 55 0.84 9.21 12.49
CA PHE A 55 0.07 8.77 13.67
C PHE A 55 -1.39 9.26 13.69
N GLN A 56 -2.03 9.34 12.51
CA GLN A 56 -3.42 9.81 12.38
C GLN A 56 -4.42 8.67 12.21
N VAL A 57 -3.94 7.44 12.11
CA VAL A 57 -4.76 6.27 11.83
C VAL A 57 -4.42 5.17 12.82
N THR A 58 -5.46 4.58 13.43
CA THR A 58 -5.29 3.44 14.33
C THR A 58 -5.01 2.17 13.50
N ARG A 59 -3.97 1.45 13.88
CA ARG A 59 -3.57 0.18 13.27
C ARG A 59 -3.55 -0.93 14.31
N ARG A 60 -3.91 -2.13 13.86
CA ARG A 60 -3.69 -3.39 14.58
C ARG A 60 -2.61 -4.16 13.81
N ILE A 61 -1.55 -4.51 14.52
CA ILE A 61 -0.41 -5.25 14.00
C ILE A 61 -0.34 -6.55 14.76
N ILE A 62 -0.43 -7.67 14.06
CA ILE A 62 -0.45 -9.00 14.65
C ILE A 62 0.73 -9.78 14.13
N PHE A 63 1.54 -10.30 15.04
CA PHE A 63 2.60 -11.25 14.76
C PHE A 63 2.12 -12.66 15.08
N TYR A 64 2.36 -13.56 14.18
CA TYR A 64 1.96 -14.95 14.35
C TYR A 64 2.99 -15.91 13.75
N ASN A 65 2.98 -17.13 14.25
CA ASN A 65 3.76 -18.21 13.72
C ASN A 65 3.01 -18.81 12.52
N GLY A 66 3.57 -18.68 11.32
CA GLY A 66 2.97 -19.15 10.07
C GLY A 66 2.87 -20.69 9.96
N ILE A 67 3.60 -21.44 10.78
CA ILE A 67 3.56 -22.91 10.80
C ILE A 67 2.48 -23.41 11.77
N THR A 68 2.46 -22.89 13.00
CA THR A 68 1.52 -23.35 14.04
C THR A 68 0.21 -22.56 14.04
N GLY A 69 0.17 -21.39 13.43
CA GLY A 69 -0.98 -20.48 13.45
C GLY A 69 -1.16 -19.72 14.79
N ASP A 70 -0.19 -19.82 15.70
CA ASP A 70 -0.28 -19.18 17.01
C ASP A 70 0.00 -17.69 16.93
N TYR A 71 -0.82 -16.90 17.62
CA TYR A 71 -0.62 -15.47 17.79
C TYR A 71 0.42 -15.21 18.89
N MET A 72 1.49 -14.52 18.52
CA MET A 72 2.62 -14.24 19.43
C MET A 72 2.47 -12.87 20.08
N LEU A 73 2.17 -11.85 19.31
CA LEU A 73 2.10 -10.46 19.76
C LEU A 73 1.04 -9.72 18.97
N GLN A 74 0.25 -8.90 19.64
CA GLN A 74 -0.64 -7.93 19.02
C GLN A 74 -0.33 -6.54 19.56
N VAL A 75 -0.16 -5.59 18.65
CA VAL A 75 0.00 -4.16 18.95
C VAL A 75 -1.15 -3.41 18.33
N GLU A 76 -1.84 -2.59 19.11
CA GLU A 76 -2.95 -1.77 18.64
C GLU A 76 -2.78 -0.33 19.10
N GLY A 77 -2.93 0.62 18.19
CA GLY A 77 -2.80 2.04 18.48
C GLY A 77 -2.45 2.89 17.26
N LEU A 78 -2.10 4.14 17.51
CA LEU A 78 -1.57 5.05 16.50
C LEU A 78 -0.11 4.68 16.21
N CYS A 79 0.08 3.75 15.28
CA CYS A 79 1.39 3.15 15.04
C CYS A 79 1.83 3.34 13.60
N SER A 80 3.10 3.71 13.42
CA SER A 80 3.82 3.70 12.15
C SER A 80 4.73 2.49 12.08
N ILE A 81 4.84 1.91 10.90
CA ILE A 81 5.71 0.78 10.62
C ILE A 81 6.88 1.29 9.80
N GLY A 82 8.07 1.17 10.34
CA GLY A 82 9.32 1.52 9.68
C GLY A 82 10.08 0.28 9.19
N ASN A 83 10.78 0.44 8.11
CA ASN A 83 11.79 -0.54 7.72
C ASN A 83 12.98 -0.39 8.68
N SER A 84 13.45 -1.52 9.19
CA SER A 84 14.75 -1.55 9.86
C SER A 84 15.87 -1.62 8.81
N ASP A 85 17.02 -1.05 9.13
CA ASP A 85 18.23 -1.19 8.29
C ASP A 85 18.78 -2.62 8.34
N ILE A 86 18.23 -3.45 9.22
CA ILE A 86 18.59 -4.86 9.40
C ILE A 86 17.61 -5.73 8.61
N ALA A 87 18.15 -6.54 7.71
CA ALA A 87 17.34 -7.49 6.96
C ALA A 87 16.64 -8.48 7.91
N GLY A 88 15.35 -8.71 7.72
CA GLY A 88 14.54 -9.57 8.59
C GLY A 88 14.12 -8.93 9.91
N GLU A 89 14.24 -7.62 10.04
CA GLU A 89 13.72 -6.88 11.18
C GLU A 89 12.69 -5.83 10.74
N ILE A 90 11.66 -5.65 11.54
CA ILE A 90 10.68 -4.57 11.40
C ILE A 90 10.64 -3.73 12.67
N SER A 91 10.49 -2.43 12.53
CA SER A 91 10.28 -1.53 13.65
C SER A 91 8.86 -0.97 13.65
N ILE A 92 8.27 -0.92 14.84
CA ILE A 92 6.94 -0.34 15.06
C ILE A 92 7.10 0.81 16.04
N THR A 93 6.70 2.00 15.64
CA THR A 93 6.66 3.17 16.52
C THR A 93 5.22 3.54 16.78
N CYS A 94 4.81 3.58 18.03
CA CYS A 94 3.45 3.92 18.46
C CYS A 94 3.45 5.18 19.32
N LYS A 95 2.50 6.05 19.04
CA LYS A 95 2.23 7.24 19.85
C LYS A 95 1.33 6.83 21.01
N VAL A 96 1.81 7.02 22.23
CA VAL A 96 1.13 6.60 23.47
C VAL A 96 0.66 7.79 24.32
N GLY A 97 0.96 9.00 23.91
CA GLY A 97 0.57 10.23 24.57
C GLY A 97 1.01 11.48 23.81
N PRO A 98 0.72 12.69 24.31
CA PRO A 98 1.26 13.93 23.77
C PRO A 98 2.80 13.85 23.81
N GLU A 99 3.46 13.88 22.65
CA GLU A 99 4.93 13.80 22.53
C GLU A 99 5.58 12.55 23.15
N GLN A 100 4.78 11.52 23.42
CA GLN A 100 5.27 10.24 23.97
C GLN A 100 5.14 9.14 22.94
N TYR A 101 6.24 8.40 22.76
CA TYR A 101 6.33 7.33 21.78
C TYR A 101 6.96 6.08 22.39
N LYS A 102 6.52 4.91 21.92
CA LYS A 102 7.18 3.63 22.18
C LYS A 102 7.61 3.01 20.87
N LYS A 103 8.79 2.43 20.84
CA LYS A 103 9.30 1.75 19.66
C LYS A 103 9.61 0.29 19.99
N HIS A 104 9.14 -0.60 19.12
CA HIS A 104 9.39 -2.04 19.18
C HIS A 104 10.22 -2.44 17.98
N TYR A 105 11.13 -3.34 18.17
CA TYR A 105 11.91 -4.00 17.12
C TYR A 105 11.56 -5.48 17.16
N LEU A 106 11.23 -6.04 16.03
CA LEU A 106 10.74 -7.41 15.90
C LEU A 106 11.47 -8.09 14.77
N GLY A 107 12.10 -9.22 15.10
CA GLY A 107 12.74 -10.09 14.12
C GLY A 107 11.69 -10.88 13.35
N LEU A 108 11.86 -10.94 12.04
CA LEU A 108 11.10 -11.81 11.15
C LEU A 108 11.94 -13.03 10.80
N SER A 109 11.31 -14.18 10.72
CA SER A 109 11.94 -15.44 10.34
C SER A 109 11.01 -16.20 9.38
N ASP A 110 11.48 -17.31 8.87
CA ASP A 110 10.65 -18.17 8.00
C ASP A 110 9.35 -18.63 8.68
N ASN A 111 9.33 -18.67 9.99
CA ASN A 111 8.20 -19.10 10.80
C ASN A 111 7.39 -17.94 11.38
N VAL A 112 7.96 -16.74 11.44
CA VAL A 112 7.32 -15.56 12.05
C VAL A 112 7.01 -14.55 10.99
N THR A 113 5.73 -14.23 10.86
CA THR A 113 5.23 -13.21 9.96
C THR A 113 4.25 -12.29 10.68
N TYR A 114 3.84 -11.24 10.01
CA TYR A 114 2.88 -10.28 10.55
C TYR A 114 1.88 -9.85 9.50
N PHE A 115 0.71 -9.41 9.95
CA PHE A 115 -0.19 -8.63 9.13
C PHE A 115 -0.60 -7.35 9.84
N VAL A 116 -1.01 -6.37 9.06
CA VAL A 116 -1.41 -5.05 9.52
C VAL A 116 -2.81 -4.78 9.04
N GLU A 117 -3.67 -4.46 9.97
CA GLU A 117 -5.03 -4.02 9.71
C GLU A 117 -5.17 -2.55 10.12
N GLN A 118 -5.80 -1.76 9.27
CA GLN A 118 -6.21 -0.43 9.64
C GLN A 118 -7.60 -0.52 10.24
N ILE A 119 -7.73 -0.09 11.49
CA ILE A 119 -9.01 -0.06 12.18
C ILE A 119 -9.69 1.26 11.81
N ASP A 120 -10.88 1.19 11.22
CA ASP A 120 -11.69 2.38 10.99
C ASP A 120 -11.91 3.11 12.31
N SER A 121 -11.85 4.44 12.27
CA SER A 121 -11.96 5.31 13.43
C SER A 121 -13.33 5.19 14.10
N ILE A 122 -13.52 4.11 14.86
CA ILE A 122 -14.41 4.17 15.99
C ILE A 122 -13.77 5.15 16.96
N SER A 123 -14.54 6.04 17.55
CA SER A 123 -14.17 7.06 18.53
C SER A 123 -13.34 6.46 19.69
N LEU A 124 -12.10 6.07 19.39
CA LEU A 124 -11.12 5.63 20.37
C LEU A 124 -10.34 6.84 20.85
N ASP A 125 -9.98 6.82 22.11
CA ASP A 125 -9.00 7.75 22.66
C ASP A 125 -7.79 7.78 21.71
N PRO A 126 -7.37 8.95 21.21
CA PRO A 126 -6.25 9.07 20.29
C PRO A 126 -4.93 8.53 20.83
N TYR A 127 -4.88 8.22 22.12
CA TYR A 127 -3.72 7.66 22.81
C TYR A 127 -3.92 6.22 23.27
N HIS A 128 -4.96 5.54 22.79
CA HIS A 128 -5.16 4.13 23.08
C HIS A 128 -3.96 3.32 22.58
N TYR A 129 -3.33 2.58 23.48
CA TYR A 129 -2.21 1.72 23.19
C TYR A 129 -2.38 0.40 23.93
N LEU A 130 -2.47 -0.68 23.18
CA LEU A 130 -2.66 -2.02 23.69
C LEU A 130 -1.58 -2.95 23.12
N VAL A 131 -0.90 -3.67 24.01
CA VAL A 131 -0.01 -4.77 23.63
C VAL A 131 -0.46 -6.01 24.36
N ILE A 132 -0.78 -7.05 23.61
CA ILE A 132 -1.08 -8.37 24.14
C ILE A 132 0.12 -9.27 23.83
N PHE A 133 0.77 -9.74 24.88
CA PHE A 133 1.88 -10.66 24.79
C PHE A 133 1.45 -12.03 25.34
N ARG A 134 1.71 -13.08 24.57
CA ARG A 134 1.40 -14.46 24.97
C ARG A 134 2.69 -15.23 25.22
N PRO A 135 3.20 -15.23 26.46
CA PRO A 135 4.51 -15.80 26.80
C PRO A 135 4.59 -17.32 26.60
N SER A 136 3.45 -18.02 26.65
CA SER A 136 3.39 -19.47 26.47
C SER A 136 3.90 -19.96 25.11
N VAL A 137 3.98 -19.06 24.12
CA VAL A 137 4.47 -19.39 22.78
C VAL A 137 5.97 -19.14 22.62
N ILE A 138 6.54 -18.25 23.43
CA ILE A 138 7.92 -17.76 23.30
C ILE A 138 8.85 -18.31 24.40
N ILE A 139 8.33 -18.55 25.59
CA ILE A 139 9.10 -19.04 26.73
C ILE A 139 8.62 -20.46 27.03
N PRO A 140 9.40 -21.51 26.70
CA PRO A 140 9.11 -22.83 27.23
C PRO A 140 9.18 -22.74 28.77
N ASP A 141 8.21 -23.33 29.44
CA ASP A 141 8.04 -23.35 30.89
C ASP A 141 9.35 -23.16 31.66
N ILE A 142 9.54 -21.96 32.21
CA ILE A 142 10.61 -21.74 33.19
C ILE A 142 9.98 -22.14 34.52
N GLU A 143 10.21 -23.37 34.94
CA GLU A 143 9.95 -23.83 36.28
C GLU A 143 10.91 -23.08 37.21
N LEU A 144 10.40 -22.01 37.82
CA LEU A 144 11.12 -21.31 38.89
C LEU A 144 11.08 -22.19 40.12
N ASP A 145 12.09 -23.01 40.28
CA ASP A 145 12.36 -23.71 41.55
C ASP A 145 12.87 -22.64 42.52
N ILE A 146 11.98 -22.13 43.38
CA ILE A 146 12.31 -21.20 44.44
C ILE A 146 12.62 -22.05 45.66
N PRO A 147 13.87 -22.04 46.19
CA PRO A 147 14.25 -22.76 47.39
C PRO A 147 13.55 -22.25 48.63
#